data_9cbc6ddc6702d119b63fa8f21b903a81
#
_entry.id   9cbc6ddc6702d119b63fa8f21b903a81
#
_cell.length_a   1.000
_cell.length_b   1.000
_cell.length_c   1.000
_cell.angle_alpha   90.00
_cell.angle_beta   90.00
_cell.angle_gamma   90.00
#
_symmetry.space_group_name_H-M   'P 1'
#
loop_
_entity.id
_entity.type
_entity.pdbx_description
1 polymer ?
#
loop_
_entity_poly.entity_id
_entity_poly.type
_entity_poly.pdbx_seq_one_letter_code
_entity_poly.pdbx_strand_id
1 'polypeptide(L)'
;MDGTISRREFVKTSSCGLAALGLPSLAGAAAASEERGHFQAFGVDRELVARVLARALLRGGDFADIYFEHTLSTSLALEDGDVNRATCDIALGAGVRVVQGDQTGYAYSEVLTEEALLSAAAAAGAIAADTGAAGVGSFEATTSPDYSPLTRRWSEVSVDHRIPMLRRVNEAALGSDHRIKKVRVSLSDSESWVLVAGSDGRWAEDWRPMARLSLS
;
A
#
# COMPACT_ATOMS: atom_id res chain seq x y z
N MET A 1 -14.64 -37.89 1.47
CA MET A 1 -14.08 -37.15 0.32
C MET A 1 -13.05 -36.17 0.92
N ASP A 2 -11.82 -36.64 1.06
CA ASP A 2 -10.72 -35.85 1.62
C ASP A 2 -10.18 -34.92 0.52
N GLY A 3 -10.50 -33.64 0.63
CA GLY A 3 -10.02 -32.60 -0.25
C GLY A 3 -8.68 -32.01 0.22
N THR A 4 -7.63 -32.82 0.22
CA THR A 4 -6.27 -32.32 0.47
C THR A 4 -5.79 -31.55 -0.77
N ILE A 5 -5.88 -30.24 -0.72
CA ILE A 5 -5.33 -29.36 -1.77
C ILE A 5 -3.81 -29.57 -1.80
N SER A 6 -3.28 -29.99 -2.96
CA SER A 6 -1.84 -30.18 -3.11
C SER A 6 -1.10 -28.83 -2.97
N ARG A 7 0.15 -28.86 -2.44
CA ARG A 7 0.99 -27.65 -2.34
C ARG A 7 1.09 -26.88 -3.66
N ARG A 8 1.01 -27.57 -4.77
CA ARG A 8 1.07 -27.01 -6.13
C ARG A 8 -0.22 -26.27 -6.52
N GLU A 9 -1.37 -26.74 -6.04
CA GLU A 9 -2.68 -26.09 -6.25
C GLU A 9 -2.86 -24.91 -5.30
N PHE A 10 -2.37 -25.01 -4.04
CA PHE A 10 -2.35 -23.89 -3.10
C PHE A 10 -1.54 -22.71 -3.64
N VAL A 11 -0.35 -22.95 -4.20
CA VAL A 11 0.47 -21.88 -4.81
C VAL A 11 -0.20 -21.25 -6.04
N LYS A 12 -1.00 -22.02 -6.80
CA LYS A 12 -1.76 -21.49 -7.94
C LYS A 12 -3.00 -20.69 -7.55
N THR A 13 -3.62 -21.04 -6.43
CA THR A 13 -4.82 -20.34 -5.91
C THR A 13 -4.47 -19.15 -5.02
N SER A 14 -3.24 -19.07 -4.50
CA SER A 14 -2.73 -17.93 -3.73
C SER A 14 -2.13 -16.81 -4.60
N SER A 15 -2.29 -16.86 -5.94
CA SER A 15 -2.15 -15.64 -6.72
C SER A 15 -3.26 -14.70 -6.27
N CYS A 16 -2.91 -13.51 -5.72
CA CYS A 16 -3.87 -12.44 -5.50
C CYS A 16 -4.56 -12.14 -6.82
N GLY A 17 -5.57 -12.93 -7.12
CA GLY A 17 -6.49 -12.67 -8.21
C GLY A 17 -7.40 -11.55 -7.73
N LEU A 18 -7.01 -10.28 -7.92
CA LEU A 18 -8.02 -9.26 -8.10
C LEU A 18 -8.89 -9.79 -9.23
N ALA A 19 -10.15 -10.12 -8.90
CA ALA A 19 -11.17 -10.32 -9.91
C ALA A 19 -11.16 -9.04 -10.74
N ALA A 20 -10.62 -9.12 -11.95
CA ALA A 20 -10.63 -8.04 -12.91
C ALA A 20 -12.08 -7.72 -13.21
N LEU A 21 -12.63 -6.69 -12.56
CA LEU A 21 -13.72 -5.92 -13.11
C LEU A 21 -13.15 -5.31 -14.38
N GLY A 22 -13.56 -5.85 -15.52
CA GLY A 22 -13.02 -5.54 -16.83
C GLY A 22 -13.01 -4.05 -17.12
N LEU A 23 -11.81 -3.49 -17.17
CA LEU A 23 -11.55 -2.18 -17.76
C LEU A 23 -10.58 -2.37 -18.93
N PRO A 24 -10.80 -1.67 -20.06
CA PRO A 24 -9.99 -1.85 -21.27
C PRO A 24 -8.58 -1.28 -21.08
N SER A 25 -7.57 -2.04 -21.49
CA SER A 25 -6.17 -1.64 -21.52
C SER A 25 -5.96 -0.53 -22.56
N LEU A 26 -5.57 0.64 -22.11
CA LEU A 26 -4.97 1.70 -22.93
C LEU A 26 -3.53 1.90 -22.47
N ALA A 27 -2.60 1.54 -23.34
CA ALA A 27 -1.19 1.46 -23.04
C ALA A 27 -0.50 2.82 -22.83
N GLY A 28 0.41 2.87 -21.89
CA GLY A 28 1.56 3.79 -21.82
C GLY A 28 1.34 5.18 -21.21
N ALA A 29 0.30 5.94 -21.57
CA ALA A 29 -0.03 7.23 -20.96
C ALA A 29 -1.08 7.08 -19.85
N ALA A 30 -1.78 5.96 -19.82
CA ALA A 30 -2.80 5.64 -18.83
C ALA A 30 -2.20 5.23 -17.45
N ALA A 31 -1.01 4.64 -17.41
CA ALA A 31 -0.39 4.19 -16.17
C ALA A 31 -0.19 5.34 -15.16
N ALA A 32 0.33 6.48 -15.59
CA ALA A 32 0.54 7.63 -14.71
C ALA A 32 -0.76 8.34 -14.27
N SER A 33 -1.89 8.14 -14.99
CA SER A 33 -3.20 8.68 -14.62
C SER A 33 -3.99 7.74 -13.70
N GLU A 34 -3.78 6.41 -13.81
CA GLU A 34 -4.37 5.41 -12.93
C GLU A 34 -3.71 5.41 -11.53
N GLU A 35 -2.49 5.90 -11.43
CA GLU A 35 -1.79 6.09 -10.17
C GLU A 35 -2.33 7.29 -9.39
N ARG A 36 -2.82 8.32 -10.10
CA ARG A 36 -3.50 9.46 -9.50
C ARG A 36 -4.99 9.15 -9.37
N GLY A 37 -5.49 9.28 -8.15
CA GLY A 37 -6.88 8.96 -7.86
C GLY A 37 -7.14 7.51 -7.50
N HIS A 38 -6.10 6.74 -7.15
CA HIS A 38 -6.25 5.37 -6.70
C HIS A 38 -7.32 5.21 -5.61
N PHE A 39 -7.35 6.12 -4.64
CA PHE A 39 -8.30 6.10 -3.53
C PHE A 39 -9.73 6.49 -3.93
N GLN A 40 -9.95 7.05 -5.12
CA GLN A 40 -11.32 7.29 -5.62
C GLN A 40 -12.11 5.99 -5.80
N ALA A 41 -11.42 4.89 -6.13
CA ALA A 41 -12.05 3.56 -6.20
C ALA A 41 -12.60 3.09 -4.85
N PHE A 42 -12.12 3.66 -3.76
CA PHE A 42 -12.58 3.41 -2.38
C PHE A 42 -13.52 4.49 -1.87
N GLY A 43 -14.02 5.39 -2.74
CA GLY A 43 -14.92 6.48 -2.38
C GLY A 43 -14.25 7.67 -1.72
N VAL A 44 -12.91 7.73 -1.74
CA VAL A 44 -12.15 8.86 -1.17
C VAL A 44 -11.97 9.94 -2.23
N ASP A 45 -12.67 11.03 -2.08
CA ASP A 45 -12.57 12.23 -2.90
C ASP A 45 -12.15 13.46 -2.06
N ARG A 46 -11.91 14.57 -2.73
CA ARG A 46 -11.48 15.82 -2.07
C ARG A 46 -12.54 16.37 -1.11
N GLU A 47 -13.81 16.18 -1.41
CA GLU A 47 -14.91 16.66 -0.59
C GLU A 47 -15.01 15.87 0.72
N LEU A 48 -14.89 14.55 0.65
CA LEU A 48 -14.83 13.69 1.85
C LEU A 48 -13.62 14.06 2.71
N VAL A 49 -12.44 14.20 2.13
CA VAL A 49 -11.22 14.54 2.86
C VAL A 49 -11.35 15.92 3.52
N ALA A 50 -11.93 16.90 2.83
CA ALA A 50 -12.19 18.23 3.42
C ALA A 50 -13.11 18.13 4.64
N ARG A 51 -14.19 17.32 4.58
CA ARG A 51 -15.10 17.10 5.72
C ARG A 51 -14.38 16.42 6.88
N VAL A 52 -13.54 15.44 6.60
CA VAL A 52 -12.75 14.71 7.63
C VAL A 52 -11.77 15.66 8.32
N LEU A 53 -11.00 16.47 7.58
CA LEU A 53 -10.07 17.44 8.15
C LEU A 53 -10.80 18.55 8.92
N ALA A 54 -11.94 19.04 8.42
CA ALA A 54 -12.78 19.99 9.14
C ALA A 54 -13.30 19.39 10.46
N ARG A 55 -13.68 18.11 10.46
CA ARG A 55 -14.09 17.38 11.67
C ARG A 55 -12.95 17.24 12.67
N ALA A 56 -11.74 16.97 12.19
CA ALA A 56 -10.54 16.85 13.01
C ALA A 56 -10.20 18.17 13.73
N LEU A 57 -10.38 19.31 13.04
CA LEU A 57 -10.11 20.64 13.55
C LEU A 57 -11.31 21.31 14.25
N LEU A 58 -12.44 20.64 14.41
CA LEU A 58 -13.67 21.23 14.94
C LEU A 58 -13.49 21.81 16.35
N ARG A 59 -12.65 21.21 17.17
CA ARG A 59 -12.35 21.65 18.55
C ARG A 59 -11.15 22.56 18.63
N GLY A 60 -10.47 22.84 17.51
CA GLY A 60 -9.25 23.59 17.42
C GLY A 60 -8.11 22.76 16.83
N GLY A 61 -6.90 23.25 16.98
CA GLY A 61 -5.69 22.66 16.39
C GLY A 61 -5.08 23.61 15.38
N ASP A 62 -3.75 23.58 15.27
CA ASP A 62 -2.99 24.43 14.37
C ASP A 62 -2.95 23.83 12.96
N PHE A 63 -2.98 22.49 12.89
CA PHE A 63 -2.86 21.73 11.66
C PHE A 63 -3.50 20.34 11.80
N ALA A 64 -4.05 19.85 10.72
CA ALA A 64 -4.46 18.45 10.60
C ALA A 64 -4.02 17.88 9.26
N ASP A 65 -3.68 16.61 9.26
CA ASP A 65 -3.47 15.84 8.03
C ASP A 65 -4.13 14.46 8.10
N ILE A 66 -4.34 13.89 6.92
CA ILE A 66 -4.79 12.53 6.76
C ILE A 66 -3.85 11.82 5.78
N TYR A 67 -3.47 10.60 6.14
CA TYR A 67 -2.65 9.69 5.37
C TYR A 67 -3.47 8.47 5.02
N PHE A 68 -3.57 8.14 3.76
CA PHE A 68 -4.16 6.89 3.27
C PHE A 68 -3.06 6.00 2.73
N GLU A 69 -3.19 4.71 2.96
CA GLU A 69 -2.31 3.70 2.41
C GLU A 69 -3.11 2.50 1.92
N HIS A 70 -2.77 2.01 0.72
CA HIS A 70 -3.16 0.70 0.21
C HIS A 70 -1.90 -0.01 -0.26
N THR A 71 -1.52 -1.08 0.41
CA THR A 71 -0.31 -1.84 0.10
C THR A 71 -0.66 -3.28 -0.22
N LEU A 72 -0.20 -3.73 -1.38
CA LEU A 72 -0.17 -5.14 -1.77
C LEU A 72 1.25 -5.64 -1.59
N SER A 73 1.46 -6.72 -0.85
CA SER A 73 2.78 -7.31 -0.67
C SER A 73 2.77 -8.81 -0.89
N THR A 74 3.84 -9.31 -1.49
CA THR A 74 4.03 -10.73 -1.75
C THR A 74 5.40 -11.15 -1.21
N SER A 75 5.49 -12.35 -0.64
CA SER A 75 6.76 -12.95 -0.28
C SER A 75 6.81 -14.40 -0.68
N LEU A 76 7.89 -14.78 -1.36
CA LEU A 76 8.21 -16.16 -1.76
C LEU A 76 9.55 -16.53 -1.15
N ALA A 77 9.63 -17.70 -0.54
CA ALA A 77 10.89 -18.26 -0.08
C ALA A 77 11.08 -19.68 -0.62
N LEU A 78 12.30 -19.93 -1.06
CA LEU A 78 12.78 -21.20 -1.55
C LEU A 78 13.89 -21.70 -0.63
N GLU A 79 13.85 -22.96 -0.26
CA GLU A 79 14.91 -23.63 0.51
C GLU A 79 15.15 -25.02 -0.11
N ASP A 80 16.41 -25.33 -0.37
CA ASP A 80 16.83 -26.59 -0.99
C ASP A 80 16.12 -26.89 -2.33
N GLY A 81 15.83 -25.87 -3.13
CA GLY A 81 15.17 -25.99 -4.43
C GLY A 81 13.64 -26.01 -4.40
N ASP A 82 13.03 -26.11 -3.22
CA ASP A 82 11.58 -26.17 -3.04
C ASP A 82 11.02 -24.90 -2.40
N VAL A 83 9.83 -24.49 -2.85
CA VAL A 83 9.11 -23.37 -2.25
C VAL A 83 8.59 -23.80 -0.89
N ASN A 84 9.10 -23.18 0.18
CA ASN A 84 8.69 -23.46 1.55
C ASN A 84 7.74 -22.40 2.14
N ARG A 85 7.66 -21.22 1.52
CA ARG A 85 6.74 -20.15 1.93
C ARG A 85 6.27 -19.34 0.73
N ALA A 86 4.97 -19.05 0.71
CA ALA A 86 4.35 -18.07 -0.18
C ALA A 86 3.27 -17.33 0.63
N THR A 87 3.39 -16.01 0.73
CA THR A 87 2.40 -15.15 1.39
C THR A 87 2.00 -14.01 0.48
N CYS A 88 0.77 -13.55 0.65
CA CYS A 88 0.24 -12.36 0.02
C CYS A 88 -0.57 -11.62 1.09
N ASP A 89 -0.25 -10.35 1.29
CA ASP A 89 -0.88 -9.52 2.31
C ASP A 89 -1.39 -8.24 1.66
N ILE A 90 -2.53 -7.75 2.15
CA ILE A 90 -3.14 -6.50 1.74
C ILE A 90 -3.34 -5.66 2.98
N ALA A 91 -2.78 -4.45 2.98
CA ALA A 91 -3.03 -3.44 3.99
C ALA A 91 -3.78 -2.28 3.36
N LEU A 92 -4.89 -1.86 3.96
CA LEU A 92 -5.70 -0.71 3.56
C LEU A 92 -6.13 0.06 4.81
N GLY A 93 -5.95 1.38 4.80
CA GLY A 93 -6.38 2.19 5.92
C GLY A 93 -6.07 3.66 5.75
N ALA A 94 -6.52 4.44 6.74
CA ALA A 94 -6.23 5.86 6.86
C ALA A 94 -5.90 6.23 8.31
N GLY A 95 -4.94 7.15 8.48
CA GLY A 95 -4.61 7.76 9.75
C GLY A 95 -4.86 9.26 9.71
N VAL A 96 -5.56 9.78 10.72
CA VAL A 96 -5.79 11.22 10.91
C VAL A 96 -4.92 11.72 12.05
N ARG A 97 -4.23 12.82 11.82
CA ARG A 97 -3.41 13.49 12.81
C ARG A 97 -3.87 14.92 13.00
N VAL A 98 -3.87 15.38 14.25
CA VAL A 98 -4.12 16.78 14.63
C VAL A 98 -2.95 17.27 15.49
N VAL A 99 -2.45 18.45 15.21
CA VAL A 99 -1.37 19.11 15.97
C VAL A 99 -1.91 20.36 16.58
N GLN A 100 -1.60 20.57 17.88
CA GLN A 100 -1.88 21.81 18.62
C GLN A 100 -0.70 22.13 19.52
N GLY A 101 0.08 23.16 19.20
CA GLY A 101 1.33 23.46 19.90
C GLY A 101 2.26 22.24 19.91
N ASP A 102 2.62 21.77 21.09
CA ASP A 102 3.48 20.59 21.30
C ASP A 102 2.69 19.27 21.39
N GLN A 103 1.36 19.31 21.28
CA GLN A 103 0.50 18.14 21.39
C GLN A 103 0.14 17.58 20.02
N THR A 104 0.07 16.26 19.93
CA THR A 104 -0.36 15.56 18.73
C THR A 104 -1.40 14.52 19.08
N GLY A 105 -2.57 14.59 18.43
CA GLY A 105 -3.57 13.54 18.45
C GLY A 105 -3.50 12.72 17.18
N TYR A 106 -3.71 11.43 17.33
CA TYR A 106 -3.69 10.49 16.21
C TYR A 106 -4.75 9.43 16.39
N ALA A 107 -5.46 9.12 15.31
CA ALA A 107 -6.37 7.99 15.24
C ALA A 107 -6.34 7.40 13.83
N TYR A 108 -6.68 6.12 13.69
CA TYR A 108 -6.68 5.44 12.41
C TYR A 108 -7.93 4.60 12.20
N SER A 109 -8.20 4.25 10.96
CA SER A 109 -9.25 3.32 10.55
C SER A 109 -8.78 2.46 9.38
N GLU A 110 -9.09 1.17 9.42
CA GLU A 110 -8.92 0.24 8.30
C GLU A 110 -10.13 0.26 7.35
N VAL A 111 -11.21 0.97 7.75
CA VAL A 111 -12.43 1.13 6.98
C VAL A 111 -12.50 2.56 6.46
N LEU A 112 -12.57 2.73 5.12
CA LEU A 112 -12.56 4.05 4.46
C LEU A 112 -13.96 4.63 4.23
N THR A 113 -14.98 4.20 4.99
CA THR A 113 -16.30 4.85 4.96
C THR A 113 -16.26 6.22 5.60
N GLU A 114 -17.10 7.14 5.14
CA GLU A 114 -17.21 8.49 5.71
C GLU A 114 -17.40 8.46 7.21
N GLU A 115 -18.28 7.59 7.72
CA GLU A 115 -18.55 7.46 9.16
C GLU A 115 -17.31 7.08 9.96
N ALA A 116 -16.54 6.08 9.49
CA ALA A 116 -15.33 5.62 10.16
C ALA A 116 -14.23 6.69 10.15
N LEU A 117 -14.06 7.38 9.03
CA LEU A 117 -13.09 8.46 8.89
C LEU A 117 -13.43 9.67 9.75
N LEU A 118 -14.70 10.06 9.81
CA LEU A 118 -15.19 11.14 10.69
C LEU A 118 -15.04 10.78 12.18
N SER A 119 -15.23 9.51 12.54
CA SER A 119 -14.99 9.02 13.90
C SER A 119 -13.51 9.09 14.27
N ALA A 120 -12.61 8.65 13.39
CA ALA A 120 -11.18 8.77 13.58
C ALA A 120 -10.73 10.25 13.69
N ALA A 121 -11.28 11.13 12.85
CA ALA A 121 -11.01 12.56 12.90
C ALA A 121 -11.45 13.18 14.24
N ALA A 122 -12.62 12.82 14.76
CA ALA A 122 -13.09 13.29 16.06
C ALA A 122 -12.18 12.81 17.20
N ALA A 123 -11.72 11.56 17.14
CA ALA A 123 -10.81 10.99 18.14
C ALA A 123 -9.44 11.69 18.11
N ALA A 124 -8.86 11.91 16.93
CA ALA A 124 -7.61 12.65 16.76
C ALA A 124 -7.74 14.10 17.26
N GLY A 125 -8.87 14.77 16.96
CA GLY A 125 -9.14 16.15 17.39
C GLY A 125 -9.47 16.31 18.88
N ALA A 126 -9.63 15.23 19.63
CA ALA A 126 -9.97 15.28 21.05
C ALA A 126 -8.85 15.88 21.94
N ILE A 127 -7.62 15.97 21.41
CA ILE A 127 -6.51 16.66 22.10
C ILE A 127 -6.68 18.17 22.15
N ALA A 128 -7.45 18.76 21.23
CA ALA A 128 -7.60 20.20 21.11
C ALA A 128 -8.42 20.77 22.28
N ALA A 129 -8.02 21.93 22.75
CA ALA A 129 -8.57 22.59 23.94
C ALA A 129 -9.78 23.50 23.63
N ASP A 130 -10.65 23.15 22.70
CA ASP A 130 -11.85 23.94 22.32
C ASP A 130 -11.55 25.41 21.97
N THR A 131 -10.48 25.63 21.21
CA THR A 131 -10.04 26.98 20.76
C THR A 131 -10.84 27.49 19.56
N GLY A 132 -11.82 26.73 19.09
CA GLY A 132 -12.63 27.00 17.90
C GLY A 132 -12.16 26.25 16.66
N ALA A 133 -13.05 26.11 15.69
CA ALA A 133 -12.75 25.41 14.44
C ALA A 133 -11.74 26.20 13.58
N ALA A 134 -10.70 25.54 13.16
CA ALA A 134 -9.80 26.06 12.11
C ALA A 134 -10.34 25.71 10.72
N GLY A 135 -9.99 26.54 9.73
CA GLY A 135 -10.39 26.33 8.33
C GLY A 135 -9.52 25.28 7.66
N VAL A 136 -10.09 24.69 6.60
CA VAL A 136 -9.35 23.81 5.67
C VAL A 136 -9.14 24.55 4.35
N GLY A 137 -7.90 24.62 3.86
CA GLY A 137 -7.55 25.24 2.61
C GLY A 137 -8.07 24.46 1.39
N SER A 138 -8.13 25.13 0.24
CA SER A 138 -8.41 24.45 -1.03
C SER A 138 -7.26 23.50 -1.39
N PHE A 139 -7.57 22.27 -1.79
CA PHE A 139 -6.54 21.29 -2.12
C PHE A 139 -5.86 21.61 -3.45
N GLU A 140 -4.55 21.71 -3.42
CA GLU A 140 -3.68 21.82 -4.58
C GLU A 140 -2.88 20.50 -4.73
N ALA A 141 -2.97 19.91 -5.92
CA ALA A 141 -2.25 18.68 -6.20
C ALA A 141 -0.74 18.97 -6.31
N THR A 142 0.03 18.26 -5.50
CA THR A 142 1.49 18.25 -5.62
C THR A 142 1.89 17.14 -6.58
N THR A 143 2.63 17.49 -7.62
CA THR A 143 3.17 16.51 -8.57
C THR A 143 4.55 16.10 -8.12
N SER A 144 4.74 14.83 -7.81
CA SER A 144 6.06 14.24 -7.59
C SER A 144 6.58 13.62 -8.89
N PRO A 145 7.87 13.73 -9.21
CA PRO A 145 8.46 12.95 -10.30
C PRO A 145 8.37 11.45 -9.98
N ASP A 146 8.20 10.63 -11.02
CA ASP A 146 8.33 9.18 -10.87
C ASP A 146 9.83 8.83 -10.74
N TYR A 147 10.24 8.50 -9.51
CA TYR A 147 11.62 8.09 -9.19
C TYR A 147 11.86 6.60 -9.40
N SER A 148 10.83 5.82 -9.62
CA SER A 148 10.89 4.36 -9.70
C SER A 148 10.10 3.81 -10.88
N PRO A 149 10.41 4.26 -12.12
CA PRO A 149 9.64 3.83 -13.29
C PRO A 149 9.78 2.32 -13.49
N LEU A 150 8.66 1.61 -13.51
CA LEU A 150 8.59 0.19 -13.81
C LEU A 150 7.99 -0.03 -15.20
N THR A 151 8.60 -0.94 -15.96
CA THR A 151 8.04 -1.42 -17.23
C THR A 151 6.89 -2.42 -17.04
N ARG A 152 6.82 -3.03 -15.86
CA ARG A 152 5.80 -4.00 -15.47
C ARG A 152 5.59 -3.94 -13.96
N ARG A 153 4.35 -3.91 -13.52
CA ARG A 153 3.98 -3.97 -12.09
C ARG A 153 4.26 -5.36 -11.50
N TRP A 154 4.58 -5.41 -10.23
CA TRP A 154 4.80 -6.69 -9.53
C TRP A 154 3.53 -7.53 -9.48
N SER A 155 2.37 -6.91 -9.33
CA SER A 155 1.05 -7.56 -9.39
C SER A 155 0.77 -8.27 -10.72
N GLU A 156 1.40 -7.84 -11.82
CA GLU A 156 1.29 -8.46 -13.15
C GLU A 156 2.26 -9.63 -13.37
N VAL A 157 3.24 -9.82 -12.47
CA VAL A 157 4.22 -10.91 -12.57
C VAL A 157 3.71 -12.11 -11.79
N SER A 158 3.24 -13.12 -12.50
CA SER A 158 2.72 -14.34 -11.86
C SER A 158 3.80 -15.13 -11.11
N VAL A 159 3.37 -15.92 -10.13
CA VAL A 159 4.23 -16.84 -9.35
C VAL A 159 4.97 -17.83 -10.26
N ASP A 160 4.34 -18.25 -11.36
CA ASP A 160 4.96 -19.14 -12.35
C ASP A 160 6.21 -18.55 -13.04
N HIS A 161 6.34 -17.21 -13.06
CA HIS A 161 7.56 -16.53 -13.53
C HIS A 161 8.58 -16.32 -12.41
N ARG A 162 8.12 -16.10 -11.18
CA ARG A 162 8.99 -15.81 -10.02
C ARG A 162 9.70 -17.06 -9.52
N ILE A 163 9.01 -18.21 -9.43
CA ILE A 163 9.61 -19.47 -8.94
C ILE A 163 10.81 -19.93 -9.79
N PRO A 164 10.73 -19.98 -11.14
CA PRO A 164 11.89 -20.33 -11.95
C PRO A 164 13.08 -19.39 -11.78
N MET A 165 12.81 -18.10 -11.54
CA MET A 165 13.88 -17.13 -11.24
C MET A 165 14.59 -17.48 -9.92
N LEU A 166 13.85 -17.76 -8.84
CA LEU A 166 14.40 -18.15 -7.55
C LEU A 166 15.20 -19.46 -7.65
N ARG A 167 14.72 -20.44 -8.43
CA ARG A 167 15.43 -21.71 -8.67
C ARG A 167 16.76 -21.49 -9.36
N ARG A 168 16.81 -20.63 -10.40
CA ARG A 168 18.08 -20.27 -11.06
C ARG A 168 19.08 -19.63 -10.10
N VAL A 169 18.62 -18.76 -9.19
CA VAL A 169 19.47 -18.14 -8.16
C VAL A 169 20.00 -19.21 -7.19
N ASN A 170 19.14 -20.14 -6.75
CA ASN A 170 19.51 -21.26 -5.90
C ASN A 170 20.57 -22.16 -6.55
N GLU A 171 20.36 -22.56 -7.80
CA GLU A 171 21.28 -23.40 -8.58
C GLU A 171 22.63 -22.70 -8.79
N ALA A 172 22.63 -21.42 -9.16
CA ALA A 172 23.84 -20.64 -9.32
C ALA A 172 24.65 -20.52 -8.02
N ALA A 173 23.96 -20.34 -6.88
CA ALA A 173 24.61 -20.28 -5.57
C ALA A 173 25.21 -21.62 -5.18
N LEU A 174 24.48 -22.74 -5.31
CA LEU A 174 24.99 -24.08 -5.03
C LEU A 174 26.17 -24.44 -5.94
N GLY A 175 26.14 -24.02 -7.20
CA GLY A 175 27.22 -24.27 -8.18
C GLY A 175 28.44 -23.39 -8.00
N SER A 176 28.39 -22.33 -7.19
CA SER A 176 29.50 -21.37 -7.04
C SER A 176 30.67 -21.92 -6.21
N ASP A 177 30.41 -22.79 -5.22
CA ASP A 177 31.45 -23.41 -4.40
C ASP A 177 30.92 -24.75 -3.82
N HIS A 178 31.72 -25.83 -3.91
CA HIS A 178 31.39 -27.17 -3.42
C HIS A 178 31.18 -27.24 -1.90
N ARG A 179 31.62 -26.25 -1.15
CA ARG A 179 31.41 -26.12 0.31
C ARG A 179 30.01 -25.64 0.66
N ILE A 180 29.29 -24.99 -0.26
CA ILE A 180 27.91 -24.57 -0.05
C ILE A 180 27.04 -25.81 -0.09
N LYS A 181 26.33 -26.08 1.02
CA LYS A 181 25.48 -27.26 1.20
C LYS A 181 24.02 -26.94 1.27
N LYS A 182 23.70 -25.70 1.63
CA LYS A 182 22.32 -25.24 1.81
C LYS A 182 22.19 -23.81 1.31
N VAL A 183 21.11 -23.56 0.57
CA VAL A 183 20.79 -22.25 0.05
C VAL A 183 19.34 -21.91 0.35
N ARG A 184 19.12 -20.70 0.86
CA ARG A 184 17.80 -20.11 0.99
C ARG A 184 17.74 -18.86 0.14
N VAL A 185 16.73 -18.77 -0.71
CA VAL A 185 16.44 -17.62 -1.56
C VAL A 185 15.07 -17.08 -1.19
N SER A 186 14.92 -15.78 -1.00
CA SER A 186 13.62 -15.15 -0.81
C SER A 186 13.46 -13.92 -1.69
N LEU A 187 12.28 -13.76 -2.26
CA LEU A 187 11.84 -12.58 -2.99
C LEU A 187 10.62 -12.00 -2.26
N SER A 188 10.74 -10.75 -1.87
CA SER A 188 9.60 -9.98 -1.36
C SER A 188 9.41 -8.78 -2.27
N ASP A 189 8.17 -8.50 -2.62
CA ASP A 189 7.79 -7.31 -3.38
C ASP A 189 6.56 -6.66 -2.75
N SER A 190 6.42 -5.36 -2.96
CA SER A 190 5.25 -4.61 -2.57
C SER A 190 4.96 -3.48 -3.53
N GLU A 191 3.69 -3.13 -3.63
CA GLU A 191 3.18 -1.94 -4.31
C GLU A 191 2.32 -1.18 -3.31
N SER A 192 2.73 0.04 -2.97
CA SER A 192 2.00 0.89 -2.03
C SER A 192 1.51 2.14 -2.74
N TRP A 193 0.21 2.39 -2.67
CA TRP A 193 -0.41 3.65 -3.04
C TRP A 193 -0.61 4.47 -1.77
N VAL A 194 -0.18 5.71 -1.81
CA VAL A 194 -0.23 6.65 -0.69
C VAL A 194 -0.92 7.93 -1.13
N LEU A 195 -1.80 8.45 -0.28
CA LEU A 195 -2.35 9.79 -0.41
C LEU A 195 -2.15 10.53 0.91
N VAL A 196 -1.58 11.72 0.84
CA VAL A 196 -1.46 12.63 1.98
C VAL A 196 -2.21 13.91 1.67
N ALA A 197 -3.13 14.30 2.53
CA ALA A 197 -3.83 15.57 2.44
C ALA A 197 -3.75 16.34 3.76
N GLY A 198 -3.47 17.63 3.68
CA GLY A 198 -3.33 18.52 4.83
C GLY A 198 -4.35 19.66 4.83
N SER A 199 -4.66 20.17 6.02
CA SER A 199 -5.52 21.35 6.21
C SER A 199 -4.94 22.62 5.60
N ASP A 200 -3.64 22.62 5.30
CA ASP A 200 -2.91 23.66 4.56
C ASP A 200 -3.22 23.65 3.04
N GLY A 201 -4.07 22.74 2.58
CA GLY A 201 -4.42 22.58 1.16
C GLY A 201 -3.53 21.61 0.39
N ARG A 202 -2.59 20.94 1.03
CA ARG A 202 -1.75 19.93 0.39
C ARG A 202 -2.58 18.72 -0.04
N TRP A 203 -2.29 18.22 -1.25
CA TRP A 203 -2.80 16.96 -1.77
C TRP A 203 -1.68 16.27 -2.55
N ALA A 204 -1.12 15.21 -2.01
CA ALA A 204 0.00 14.50 -2.61
C ALA A 204 -0.32 13.01 -2.72
N GLU A 205 -0.23 12.48 -3.93
CA GLU A 205 -0.38 11.05 -4.22
C GLU A 205 0.95 10.49 -4.69
N ASP A 206 1.25 9.26 -4.27
CA ASP A 206 2.50 8.60 -4.60
C ASP A 206 2.26 7.08 -4.75
N TRP A 207 2.98 6.47 -5.68
CA TRP A 207 3.03 5.02 -5.85
C TRP A 207 4.45 4.53 -5.62
N ARG A 208 4.61 3.57 -4.73
CA ARG A 208 5.90 3.10 -4.22
C ARG A 208 6.08 1.62 -4.46
N PRO A 209 6.58 1.21 -5.62
CA PRO A 209 6.95 -0.17 -5.88
C PRO A 209 8.27 -0.50 -5.20
N MET A 210 8.33 -1.64 -4.52
CA MET A 210 9.53 -2.14 -3.85
C MET A 210 9.75 -3.60 -4.19
N ALA A 211 11.02 -4.02 -4.29
CA ALA A 211 11.38 -5.42 -4.38
C ALA A 211 12.69 -5.68 -3.64
N ARG A 212 12.77 -6.87 -3.02
CA ARG A 212 13.96 -7.34 -2.34
C ARG A 212 14.20 -8.81 -2.65
N LEU A 213 15.36 -9.11 -3.23
CA LEU A 213 15.88 -10.45 -3.35
C LEU A 213 16.94 -10.67 -2.27
N SER A 214 16.80 -11.74 -1.50
CA SER A 214 17.75 -12.11 -0.46
C SER A 214 18.25 -13.54 -0.70
N LEU A 215 19.55 -13.76 -0.44
CA LEU A 215 20.22 -15.02 -0.58
C LEU A 215 21.07 -15.31 0.68
N SER A 216 20.95 -16.52 1.20
CA SER A 216 21.78 -17.03 2.28
C SER A 216 22.13 -18.50 2.04
#